data_391b4775d808b8c90667e725b679ac01
#
_entry.id   391b4775d808b8c90667e725b679ac01
#
_cell.length_a   1.000
_cell.length_b   1.000
_cell.length_c   1.000
_cell.angle_alpha   90.00
_cell.angle_beta   90.00
_cell.angle_gamma   90.00
#
_symmetry.space_group_name_H-M   'P 1'
#
loop_
_entity.id
_entity.type
_entity.pdbx_description
1 polymer ?
#
loop_
_entity_poly.entity_id
_entity_poly.type
_entity_poly.pdbx_seq_one_letter_code
_entity_poly.pdbx_strand_id
1 'polypeptide(L)'
;MNMADCGCDAHQSALRPYDEALGYLLAQARAVSDSECLPLAQALGRVLAEPVRSRVDVPPWDNSAMDGYAVSLKDLTEEGGLRVAQRIPAGSVGGALEPGTAARIFTGAPLPAGADAVVIQEVCEVDGERLRITEIPKPGASIRRAGEDILQGEEVLARGTRLQPQHLGLAASVGVDALTVYRRQPQVLRLQTSTSG
;
A
#
# COMPACT_ATOMS: atom_id res chain seq x y z
N MET A 1 -72.80 -3.40 -33.66
CA MET A 1 -72.30 -3.02 -32.33
C MET A 1 -70.80 -2.85 -32.44
N ASN A 2 -70.36 -1.61 -32.65
CA ASN A 2 -68.91 -1.27 -32.74
C ASN A 2 -68.36 -1.26 -31.36
N MET A 3 -67.34 -2.11 -31.15
CA MET A 3 -66.51 -2.05 -29.93
C MET A 3 -65.60 -0.85 -30.06
N ALA A 4 -65.71 0.04 -29.08
CA ALA A 4 -65.00 1.26 -28.96
C ALA A 4 -63.50 1.08 -29.03
N ASP A 5 -62.90 1.88 -29.90
CA ASP A 5 -61.47 2.17 -29.96
C ASP A 5 -61.03 2.78 -28.61
N CYS A 6 -60.34 1.98 -27.80
CA CYS A 6 -59.79 2.49 -26.57
C CYS A 6 -58.47 3.20 -26.95
N GLY A 7 -58.43 4.51 -26.85
CA GLY A 7 -57.31 5.40 -27.20
C GLY A 7 -56.01 5.19 -26.41
N CYS A 8 -55.58 3.92 -26.31
CA CYS A 8 -54.31 3.55 -25.61
C CYS A 8 -53.07 3.65 -26.51
N ASP A 9 -53.24 3.92 -27.82
CA ASP A 9 -52.12 3.97 -28.77
C ASP A 9 -51.46 5.32 -28.95
N ALA A 10 -51.92 6.37 -28.24
CA ALA A 10 -51.37 7.72 -28.40
C ALA A 10 -50.09 8.00 -27.59
N HIS A 11 -49.58 7.06 -26.81
CA HIS A 11 -48.35 7.23 -26.01
C HIS A 11 -47.26 6.20 -26.30
N GLN A 12 -47.27 5.54 -27.47
CA GLN A 12 -46.09 4.84 -27.97
C GLN A 12 -45.09 5.82 -28.59
N SER A 13 -44.90 6.99 -27.97
CA SER A 13 -43.80 7.87 -28.31
C SER A 13 -42.51 7.22 -27.82
N ALA A 14 -41.97 6.38 -28.71
CA ALA A 14 -40.54 6.09 -28.82
C ALA A 14 -39.81 5.85 -27.50
N LEU A 15 -40.06 4.71 -26.85
CA LEU A 15 -39.11 4.19 -25.91
C LEU A 15 -37.77 4.00 -26.64
N ARG A 16 -36.75 4.71 -26.21
CA ARG A 16 -35.41 4.57 -26.78
C ARG A 16 -34.85 3.18 -26.43
N PRO A 17 -34.14 2.51 -27.35
CA PRO A 17 -33.38 1.33 -27.01
C PRO A 17 -32.45 1.60 -25.79
N TYR A 18 -32.24 0.61 -24.96
CA TYR A 18 -31.45 0.75 -23.71
C TYR A 18 -30.09 1.41 -23.94
N ASP A 19 -29.34 0.94 -24.94
CA ASP A 19 -28.00 1.47 -25.25
C ASP A 19 -28.02 2.93 -25.69
N GLU A 20 -29.04 3.34 -26.47
CA GLU A 20 -29.22 4.72 -26.87
C GLU A 20 -29.59 5.62 -25.69
N ALA A 21 -30.49 5.17 -24.82
CA ALA A 21 -30.87 5.87 -23.60
C ALA A 21 -29.70 6.00 -22.62
N LEU A 22 -28.94 4.95 -22.45
CA LEU A 22 -27.72 4.94 -21.62
C LEU A 22 -26.67 5.91 -22.20
N GLY A 23 -26.41 5.85 -23.51
CA GLY A 23 -25.49 6.76 -24.19
C GLY A 23 -25.89 8.23 -24.02
N TYR A 24 -27.18 8.52 -24.14
CA TYR A 24 -27.71 9.86 -23.90
C TYR A 24 -27.50 10.34 -22.47
N LEU A 25 -27.77 9.49 -21.47
CA LEU A 25 -27.58 9.81 -20.06
C LEU A 25 -26.09 10.04 -19.73
N LEU A 26 -25.21 9.18 -20.25
CA LEU A 26 -23.76 9.32 -20.05
C LEU A 26 -23.21 10.61 -20.70
N ALA A 27 -23.74 10.99 -21.88
CA ALA A 27 -23.35 12.25 -22.53
C ALA A 27 -23.79 13.49 -21.74
N GLN A 28 -24.82 13.40 -20.92
CA GLN A 28 -25.28 14.48 -20.02
C GLN A 28 -24.56 14.48 -18.66
N ALA A 29 -23.87 13.38 -18.33
CA ALA A 29 -23.16 13.28 -17.06
C ALA A 29 -22.00 14.28 -17.02
N ARG A 30 -21.95 15.08 -15.99
CA ARG A 30 -20.84 15.99 -15.72
C ARG A 30 -20.04 15.48 -14.54
N ALA A 31 -18.72 15.41 -14.71
CA ALA A 31 -17.84 15.07 -13.59
C ALA A 31 -17.93 16.17 -12.52
N VAL A 32 -17.96 15.76 -11.25
CA VAL A 32 -17.82 16.67 -10.11
C VAL A 32 -16.41 17.25 -10.16
N SER A 33 -16.29 18.58 -10.08
CA SER A 33 -15.00 19.29 -10.06
C SER A 33 -14.56 19.69 -8.65
N ASP A 34 -15.53 19.95 -7.76
CA ASP A 34 -15.24 20.43 -6.43
C ASP A 34 -14.65 19.33 -5.56
N SER A 35 -13.57 19.66 -4.88
CA SER A 35 -12.87 18.75 -3.97
C SER A 35 -12.79 19.34 -2.55
N GLU A 36 -12.48 18.49 -1.60
CA GLU A 36 -12.21 18.81 -0.21
C GLU A 36 -11.17 17.85 0.37
N CYS A 37 -10.41 18.31 1.34
CA CYS A 37 -9.44 17.48 2.05
C CYS A 37 -10.12 16.90 3.31
N LEU A 38 -10.04 15.57 3.47
CA LEU A 38 -10.63 14.86 4.62
C LEU A 38 -9.58 13.98 5.29
N PRO A 39 -9.59 13.90 6.64
CA PRO A 39 -8.85 12.87 7.35
C PRO A 39 -9.24 11.46 6.88
N LEU A 40 -8.32 10.50 6.92
CA LEU A 40 -8.57 9.11 6.48
C LEU A 40 -9.86 8.52 7.08
N ALA A 41 -10.10 8.74 8.39
CA ALA A 41 -11.28 8.22 9.08
C ALA A 41 -12.62 8.69 8.49
N GLN A 42 -12.63 9.81 7.76
CA GLN A 42 -13.83 10.41 7.15
C GLN A 42 -13.92 10.17 5.64
N ALA A 43 -12.88 9.55 5.05
CA ALA A 43 -12.76 9.38 3.61
C ALA A 43 -13.43 8.12 3.06
N LEU A 44 -13.90 7.21 3.92
CA LEU A 44 -14.52 5.96 3.47
C LEU A 44 -15.73 6.21 2.56
N GLY A 45 -15.75 5.50 1.41
CA GLY A 45 -16.80 5.59 0.40
C GLY A 45 -16.75 6.85 -0.46
N ARG A 46 -15.79 7.76 -0.22
CA ARG A 46 -15.53 8.95 -1.06
C ARG A 46 -14.75 8.53 -2.33
N VAL A 47 -14.64 9.44 -3.27
CA VAL A 47 -13.89 9.24 -4.51
C VAL A 47 -12.70 10.20 -4.53
N LEU A 48 -11.51 9.68 -4.81
CA LEU A 48 -10.27 10.47 -4.88
C LEU A 48 -10.33 11.52 -6.00
N ALA A 49 -10.06 12.77 -5.65
CA ALA A 49 -9.89 13.87 -6.59
C ALA A 49 -8.45 14.03 -7.07
N GLU A 50 -7.50 13.48 -6.33
CA GLU A 50 -6.07 13.43 -6.65
C GLU A 50 -5.51 12.03 -6.38
N PRO A 51 -4.44 11.62 -7.10
CA PRO A 51 -3.78 10.36 -6.81
C PRO A 51 -3.11 10.40 -5.44
N VAL A 52 -3.03 9.26 -4.77
CA VAL A 52 -2.27 9.11 -3.52
C VAL A 52 -0.88 8.61 -3.86
N ARG A 53 0.13 9.34 -3.38
CA ARG A 53 1.53 8.97 -3.53
C ARG A 53 2.15 8.65 -2.18
N SER A 54 3.03 7.66 -2.16
CA SER A 54 3.76 7.30 -0.94
C SER A 54 4.61 8.47 -0.45
N ARG A 55 4.54 8.74 0.87
CA ARG A 55 5.38 9.75 1.54
C ARG A 55 6.69 9.16 2.08
N VAL A 56 6.79 7.85 2.09
CA VAL A 56 7.94 7.11 2.64
C VAL A 56 8.28 5.93 1.73
N ASP A 57 9.49 5.41 1.84
CA ASP A 57 9.83 4.10 1.32
C ASP A 57 9.15 3.00 2.16
N VAL A 58 8.78 1.88 1.53
CA VAL A 58 8.27 0.68 2.22
C VAL A 58 9.09 -0.54 1.76
N PRO A 59 9.85 -1.16 2.65
CA PRO A 59 10.17 -0.73 4.03
C PRO A 59 11.00 0.56 4.05
N PRO A 60 11.02 1.31 5.17
CA PRO A 60 11.70 2.63 5.22
C PRO A 60 13.22 2.55 5.33
N TRP A 61 13.77 1.37 5.58
CA TRP A 61 15.21 1.08 5.66
C TRP A 61 15.49 -0.37 5.32
N ASP A 62 16.75 -0.69 5.01
CA ASP A 62 17.21 -2.06 4.87
C ASP A 62 16.98 -2.82 6.17
N ASN A 63 16.33 -3.99 6.09
CA ASN A 63 16.01 -4.80 7.25
C ASN A 63 16.25 -6.28 6.99
N SER A 64 16.31 -7.07 8.07
CA SER A 64 16.46 -8.51 7.95
C SER A 64 15.16 -9.17 7.46
N ALA A 65 15.27 -9.99 6.42
CA ALA A 65 14.17 -10.83 5.95
C ALA A 65 13.98 -12.09 6.82
N MET A 66 14.99 -12.47 7.62
CA MET A 66 15.02 -13.72 8.37
C MET A 66 15.58 -13.51 9.78
N ASP A 67 15.32 -14.45 10.66
CA ASP A 67 16.01 -14.56 11.94
C ASP A 67 17.42 -15.14 11.70
N GLY A 68 18.44 -14.45 12.19
CA GLY A 68 19.79 -14.85 11.90
C GLY A 68 20.85 -13.93 12.51
N TYR A 69 21.94 -13.77 11.77
CA TYR A 69 23.09 -12.96 12.17
C TYR A 69 23.47 -12.00 11.04
N ALA A 70 23.45 -10.72 11.33
CA ALA A 70 23.99 -9.70 10.43
C ALA A 70 25.53 -9.72 10.52
N VAL A 71 26.17 -9.82 9.36
CA VAL A 71 27.61 -9.97 9.23
C VAL A 71 28.18 -9.07 8.15
N SER A 72 29.48 -8.81 8.22
CA SER A 72 30.25 -8.26 7.11
C SER A 72 31.00 -9.41 6.45
N LEU A 73 30.78 -9.64 5.15
CA LEU A 73 31.39 -10.75 4.42
C LEU A 73 32.92 -10.72 4.40
N LYS A 74 33.50 -9.52 4.43
CA LYS A 74 34.97 -9.36 4.49
C LYS A 74 35.60 -9.90 5.78
N ASP A 75 34.79 -10.04 6.84
CA ASP A 75 35.23 -10.53 8.14
C ASP A 75 35.03 -12.05 8.30
N LEU A 76 34.42 -12.70 7.30
CA LEU A 76 34.24 -14.14 7.25
C LEU A 76 35.54 -14.80 6.79
N THR A 77 36.11 -15.65 7.66
CA THR A 77 37.29 -16.47 7.34
C THR A 77 36.94 -17.94 7.54
N GLU A 78 37.61 -18.83 6.79
CA GLU A 78 37.35 -20.29 6.85
C GLU A 78 37.64 -20.88 8.24
N GLU A 79 38.56 -20.26 8.99
CA GLU A 79 39.05 -20.78 10.28
C GLU A 79 38.55 -19.99 11.50
N GLY A 80 37.93 -18.81 11.29
CA GLY A 80 37.56 -17.88 12.36
C GLY A 80 36.06 -17.73 12.57
N GLY A 81 35.59 -17.99 13.80
CA GLY A 81 34.23 -17.59 14.18
C GLY A 81 34.14 -16.08 14.48
N LEU A 82 33.02 -15.47 14.19
CA LEU A 82 32.73 -14.09 14.58
C LEU A 82 32.25 -14.02 16.03
N ARG A 83 32.57 -12.94 16.75
CA ARG A 83 32.00 -12.67 18.06
C ARG A 83 30.61 -12.04 17.93
N VAL A 84 29.58 -12.62 18.54
CA VAL A 84 28.25 -12.01 18.63
C VAL A 84 28.31 -10.85 19.63
N ALA A 85 28.37 -9.62 19.11
CA ALA A 85 28.58 -8.43 19.91
C ALA A 85 27.29 -7.72 20.33
N GLN A 86 26.20 -7.95 19.61
CA GLN A 86 24.92 -7.28 19.88
C GLN A 86 23.72 -8.14 19.45
N ARG A 87 22.55 -7.78 19.98
CA ARG A 87 21.27 -8.40 19.65
C ARG A 87 20.28 -7.31 19.28
N ILE A 88 19.70 -7.40 18.06
CA ILE A 88 18.84 -6.38 17.46
C ILE A 88 17.46 -6.97 17.19
N PRO A 89 16.51 -6.89 18.13
CA PRO A 89 15.12 -7.30 17.89
C PRO A 89 14.39 -6.29 17.00
N ALA A 90 13.27 -6.71 16.39
CA ALA A 90 12.39 -5.83 15.65
C ALA A 90 11.99 -4.60 16.51
N GLY A 91 11.97 -3.42 15.89
CA GLY A 91 11.70 -2.16 16.60
C GLY A 91 12.89 -1.55 17.34
N SER A 92 14.06 -2.18 17.30
CA SER A 92 15.32 -1.64 17.86
C SER A 92 16.32 -1.37 16.77
N VAL A 93 17.19 -0.38 16.99
CA VAL A 93 18.29 -0.04 16.08
C VAL A 93 19.60 -0.47 16.72
N GLY A 94 20.39 -1.27 16.00
CA GLY A 94 21.72 -1.68 16.43
C GLY A 94 22.77 -0.61 16.18
N GLY A 95 23.91 -0.69 16.89
CA GLY A 95 25.12 0.05 16.54
C GLY A 95 25.80 -0.52 15.30
N ALA A 96 26.77 0.22 14.74
CA ALA A 96 27.60 -0.27 13.65
C ALA A 96 28.32 -1.56 14.06
N LEU A 97 28.50 -2.48 13.09
CA LEU A 97 29.32 -3.68 13.32
C LEU A 97 30.78 -3.31 13.42
N GLU A 98 31.43 -3.77 14.52
CA GLU A 98 32.87 -3.73 14.62
C GLU A 98 33.50 -4.85 13.77
N PRO A 99 34.72 -4.68 13.25
CA PRO A 99 35.42 -5.73 12.54
C PRO A 99 35.50 -7.04 13.36
N GLY A 100 35.28 -8.17 12.72
CA GLY A 100 35.27 -9.50 13.36
C GLY A 100 34.08 -9.78 14.26
N THR A 101 33.02 -8.98 14.19
CA THR A 101 31.79 -9.19 14.97
C THR A 101 30.58 -9.49 14.11
N ALA A 102 29.56 -10.07 14.75
CA ALA A 102 28.23 -10.28 14.20
C ALA A 102 27.17 -9.71 15.14
N ALA A 103 26.01 -9.39 14.59
CA ALA A 103 24.83 -9.02 15.38
C ALA A 103 23.76 -10.08 15.24
N ARG A 104 23.28 -10.66 16.35
CA ARG A 104 22.05 -11.44 16.35
C ARG A 104 20.89 -10.52 15.93
N ILE A 105 20.25 -10.82 14.81
CA ILE A 105 19.18 -9.98 14.23
C ILE A 105 17.91 -10.81 14.02
N PHE A 106 16.76 -10.15 14.08
CA PHE A 106 15.46 -10.76 13.91
C PHE A 106 14.73 -10.14 12.71
N THR A 107 13.83 -10.91 12.12
CA THR A 107 13.02 -10.49 10.99
C THR A 107 12.38 -9.11 11.22
N GLY A 108 12.52 -8.21 10.27
CA GLY A 108 12.04 -6.83 10.34
C GLY A 108 12.91 -5.85 11.14
N ALA A 109 13.98 -6.33 11.80
CA ALA A 109 14.93 -5.43 12.46
C ALA A 109 15.80 -4.70 11.45
N PRO A 110 16.09 -3.40 11.64
CA PRO A 110 16.99 -2.62 10.80
C PRO A 110 18.39 -3.26 10.73
N LEU A 111 18.96 -3.28 9.53
CA LEU A 111 20.30 -3.78 9.32
C LEU A 111 21.33 -2.81 9.95
N PRO A 112 22.25 -3.28 10.81
CA PRO A 112 23.27 -2.42 11.38
C PRO A 112 24.27 -1.96 10.31
N ALA A 113 24.78 -0.74 10.44
CA ALA A 113 25.80 -0.22 9.55
C ALA A 113 27.05 -1.14 9.54
N GLY A 114 27.60 -1.39 8.35
CA GLY A 114 28.73 -2.30 8.15
C GLY A 114 28.35 -3.76 7.89
N ALA A 115 27.08 -4.15 8.05
CA ALA A 115 26.60 -5.44 7.59
C ALA A 115 26.27 -5.39 6.10
N ASP A 116 26.59 -6.47 5.38
CA ASP A 116 26.31 -6.63 3.96
C ASP A 116 25.57 -7.94 3.62
N ALA A 117 25.34 -8.80 4.64
CA ALA A 117 24.50 -9.98 4.55
C ALA A 117 23.87 -10.35 5.90
N VAL A 118 22.76 -11.09 5.85
CA VAL A 118 22.20 -11.80 6.99
C VAL A 118 22.30 -13.29 6.74
N VAL A 119 22.95 -14.01 7.66
CA VAL A 119 23.03 -15.47 7.65
C VAL A 119 21.88 -16.01 8.48
N ILE A 120 21.09 -16.91 7.89
CA ILE A 120 19.97 -17.53 8.61
C ILE A 120 20.49 -18.40 9.76
N GLN A 121 19.76 -18.41 10.87
CA GLN A 121 20.21 -19.09 12.09
C GLN A 121 20.43 -20.60 11.89
N GLU A 122 19.73 -21.22 10.94
CA GLU A 122 19.75 -22.65 10.64
C GLU A 122 21.09 -23.15 10.10
N VAL A 123 21.89 -22.25 9.52
CA VAL A 123 23.26 -22.57 9.03
C VAL A 123 24.33 -21.96 9.91
N CYS A 124 24.00 -21.70 11.17
CA CYS A 124 24.88 -21.11 12.17
C CYS A 124 25.01 -22.02 13.38
N GLU A 125 26.24 -22.16 13.87
CA GLU A 125 26.57 -22.81 15.12
C GLU A 125 27.08 -21.76 16.13
N VAL A 126 26.54 -21.74 17.33
CA VAL A 126 26.92 -20.78 18.37
C VAL A 126 27.48 -21.53 19.58
N ASP A 127 28.73 -21.22 19.94
CA ASP A 127 29.37 -21.68 21.15
C ASP A 127 29.76 -20.47 22.02
N GLY A 128 29.01 -20.27 23.10
CA GLY A 128 29.10 -19.05 23.91
C GLY A 128 28.80 -17.80 23.10
N GLU A 129 29.79 -16.92 22.95
CA GLU A 129 29.70 -15.72 22.12
C GLU A 129 30.25 -15.92 20.70
N ARG A 130 30.77 -17.09 20.37
CA ARG A 130 31.36 -17.41 19.06
C ARG A 130 30.33 -17.97 18.12
N LEU A 131 30.21 -17.29 16.97
CA LEU A 131 29.36 -17.68 15.83
C LEU A 131 30.24 -18.32 14.75
N ARG A 132 29.94 -19.57 14.42
CA ARG A 132 30.48 -20.27 13.25
C ARG A 132 29.41 -20.36 12.17
N ILE A 133 29.75 -20.01 10.95
CA ILE A 133 28.86 -20.05 9.79
C ILE A 133 29.30 -21.24 8.93
N THR A 134 28.34 -22.13 8.63
CA THR A 134 28.61 -23.35 7.85
C THR A 134 28.51 -23.10 6.34
N GLU A 135 27.77 -22.07 5.92
CA GLU A 135 27.60 -21.68 4.52
C GLU A 135 27.80 -20.17 4.38
N ILE A 136 28.82 -19.77 3.60
CA ILE A 136 29.08 -18.35 3.33
C ILE A 136 27.96 -17.78 2.44
N PRO A 137 27.24 -16.75 2.91
CA PRO A 137 26.14 -16.15 2.13
C PRO A 137 26.66 -15.31 0.97
N LYS A 138 25.77 -15.06 0.00
CA LYS A 138 26.03 -14.06 -1.03
C LYS A 138 25.84 -12.65 -0.48
N PRO A 139 26.51 -11.63 -1.07
CA PRO A 139 26.23 -10.23 -0.76
C PRO A 139 24.73 -9.92 -0.87
N GLY A 140 24.17 -9.26 0.14
CA GLY A 140 22.75 -8.92 0.19
C GLY A 140 21.81 -10.07 0.58
N ALA A 141 22.34 -11.26 0.93
CA ALA A 141 21.51 -12.39 1.32
C ALA A 141 20.63 -12.05 2.51
N SER A 142 19.35 -12.44 2.45
CA SER A 142 18.33 -12.25 3.49
C SER A 142 18.17 -10.80 3.97
N ILE A 143 18.43 -9.83 3.10
CA ILE A 143 18.20 -8.40 3.34
C ILE A 143 17.05 -7.93 2.45
N ARG A 144 16.02 -7.32 3.06
CA ARG A 144 15.02 -6.53 2.37
C ARG A 144 15.51 -5.09 2.24
N ARG A 145 15.47 -4.57 1.04
CA ARG A 145 15.96 -3.21 0.77
C ARG A 145 14.90 -2.15 1.07
N ALA A 146 15.36 -0.96 1.46
CA ALA A 146 14.51 0.21 1.54
C ALA A 146 13.79 0.44 0.20
N GLY A 147 12.46 0.67 0.24
CA GLY A 147 11.67 0.89 -0.96
C GLY A 147 11.41 -0.36 -1.83
N GLU A 148 11.72 -1.57 -1.34
CA GLU A 148 11.55 -2.80 -2.13
C GLU A 148 10.09 -3.05 -2.53
N ASP A 149 9.12 -2.68 -1.68
CA ASP A 149 7.69 -2.82 -1.97
C ASP A 149 7.11 -1.56 -2.62
N ILE A 150 7.43 -0.37 -2.09
CA ILE A 150 6.91 0.92 -2.56
C ILE A 150 8.00 1.98 -2.36
N LEU A 151 8.33 2.70 -3.42
CA LEU A 151 9.24 3.85 -3.34
C LEU A 151 8.50 5.13 -2.92
N GLN A 152 9.19 6.00 -2.20
CA GLN A 152 8.68 7.34 -1.91
C GLN A 152 8.35 8.08 -3.21
N GLY A 153 7.15 8.69 -3.28
CA GLY A 153 6.64 9.36 -4.46
C GLY A 153 5.88 8.47 -5.46
N GLU A 154 5.94 7.15 -5.30
CA GLU A 154 5.19 6.21 -6.13
C GLU A 154 3.68 6.36 -5.93
N GLU A 155 2.90 6.25 -7.02
CA GLU A 155 1.46 6.33 -6.98
C GLU A 155 0.87 4.99 -6.51
N VAL A 156 0.21 5.01 -5.36
CA VAL A 156 -0.40 3.83 -4.75
C VAL A 156 -1.91 3.73 -4.96
N LEU A 157 -2.59 4.86 -5.18
CA LEU A 157 -4.01 4.91 -5.54
C LEU A 157 -4.24 5.98 -6.58
N ALA A 158 -4.92 5.61 -7.67
CA ALA A 158 -5.22 6.51 -8.77
C ALA A 158 -6.38 7.48 -8.44
N ARG A 159 -6.36 8.66 -9.07
CA ARG A 159 -7.51 9.57 -9.09
C ARG A 159 -8.76 8.82 -9.58
N GLY A 160 -9.92 9.13 -9.00
CA GLY A 160 -11.19 8.48 -9.34
C GLY A 160 -11.45 7.18 -8.58
N THR A 161 -10.50 6.69 -7.79
CA THR A 161 -10.69 5.52 -6.94
C THR A 161 -11.76 5.78 -5.90
N ARG A 162 -12.80 4.93 -5.82
CA ARG A 162 -13.74 4.92 -4.71
C ARG A 162 -13.12 4.23 -3.50
N LEU A 163 -12.94 4.98 -2.44
CA LEU A 163 -12.23 4.54 -1.25
C LEU A 163 -12.99 3.46 -0.49
N GLN A 164 -12.30 2.36 -0.25
CA GLN A 164 -12.73 1.21 0.54
C GLN A 164 -11.77 1.03 1.73
N PRO A 165 -12.09 0.19 2.73
CA PRO A 165 -11.25 0.04 3.92
C PRO A 165 -9.78 -0.28 3.62
N GLN A 166 -9.50 -1.17 2.65
CA GLN A 166 -8.13 -1.52 2.25
C GLN A 166 -7.36 -0.33 1.67
N HIS A 167 -8.03 0.58 0.94
CA HIS A 167 -7.40 1.77 0.39
C HIS A 167 -7.00 2.75 1.49
N LEU A 168 -7.80 2.86 2.56
CA LEU A 168 -7.45 3.69 3.72
C LEU A 168 -6.26 3.10 4.49
N GLY A 169 -6.24 1.76 4.63
CA GLY A 169 -5.10 1.05 5.22
C GLY A 169 -3.82 1.28 4.43
N LEU A 170 -3.88 1.15 3.09
CA LEU A 170 -2.74 1.42 2.20
C LEU A 170 -2.28 2.88 2.31
N ALA A 171 -3.19 3.85 2.27
CA ALA A 171 -2.83 5.26 2.42
C ALA A 171 -2.14 5.54 3.76
N ALA A 172 -2.66 4.95 4.85
CA ALA A 172 -2.05 5.07 6.18
C ALA A 172 -0.64 4.45 6.23
N SER A 173 -0.44 3.27 5.64
CA SER A 173 0.84 2.56 5.65
C SER A 173 1.96 3.31 4.91
N VAL A 174 1.61 4.16 3.94
CA VAL A 174 2.54 5.00 3.19
C VAL A 174 2.65 6.43 3.73
N GLY A 175 2.20 6.66 4.97
CA GLY A 175 2.36 7.93 5.69
C GLY A 175 1.37 9.03 5.33
N VAL A 176 0.26 8.71 4.65
CA VAL A 176 -0.79 9.67 4.29
C VAL A 176 -1.88 9.67 5.35
N ASP A 177 -2.19 10.84 5.90
CA ASP A 177 -3.14 11.06 6.99
C ASP A 177 -4.46 11.72 6.55
N ALA A 178 -4.45 12.37 5.38
CA ALA A 178 -5.60 13.05 4.80
C ALA A 178 -5.60 12.89 3.28
N LEU A 179 -6.78 12.90 2.67
CA LEU A 179 -6.99 12.65 1.26
C LEU A 179 -7.82 13.78 0.62
N THR A 180 -7.43 14.19 -0.59
CA THR A 180 -8.24 15.07 -1.43
C THR A 180 -9.28 14.24 -2.16
N VAL A 181 -10.55 14.48 -1.86
CA VAL A 181 -11.70 13.73 -2.41
C VAL A 181 -12.70 14.67 -3.07
N TYR A 182 -13.46 14.18 -4.03
CA TYR A 182 -14.57 14.94 -4.59
C TYR A 182 -15.65 15.19 -3.54
N ARG A 183 -16.24 16.39 -3.56
CA ARG A 183 -17.39 16.72 -2.71
C ARG A 183 -18.60 15.87 -3.07
N ARG A 184 -19.33 15.46 -2.05
CA ARG A 184 -20.66 14.85 -2.28
C ARG A 184 -21.61 15.90 -2.82
N GLN A 185 -22.24 15.60 -3.95
CA GLN A 185 -23.31 16.41 -4.47
C GLN A 185 -24.58 16.13 -3.64
N PRO A 186 -25.33 17.17 -3.21
CA PRO A 186 -26.62 16.94 -2.61
C PRO A 186 -27.56 16.33 -3.67
N GLN A 187 -28.14 15.17 -3.37
CA GLN A 187 -29.17 14.59 -4.23
C GLN A 187 -30.47 15.36 -4.01
N VAL A 188 -30.82 16.25 -4.94
CA VAL A 188 -32.12 16.90 -4.98
C VAL A 188 -33.02 16.11 -5.91
N LEU A 189 -33.83 15.20 -5.38
CA LEU A 189 -34.95 14.60 -6.08
C LEU A 189 -36.07 15.66 -6.22
N ARG A 190 -36.17 16.31 -7.36
CA ARG A 190 -37.37 17.09 -7.72
C ARG A 190 -38.41 16.11 -8.25
N LEU A 191 -39.35 15.73 -7.42
CA LEU A 191 -40.60 15.09 -7.86
C LEU A 191 -41.45 16.19 -8.51
N GLN A 192 -41.54 16.21 -9.84
CA GLN A 192 -42.56 16.98 -10.54
C GLN A 192 -43.86 16.20 -10.46
N THR A 193 -44.73 16.56 -9.54
CA THR A 193 -46.14 16.16 -9.61
C THR A 193 -46.80 17.02 -10.69
N SER A 194 -47.11 16.43 -11.86
CA SER A 194 -48.00 17.05 -12.82
C SER A 194 -49.41 17.01 -12.24
N THR A 195 -49.85 18.10 -11.66
CA THR A 195 -51.29 18.35 -11.42
C THR A 195 -51.92 18.68 -12.77
N SER A 196 -52.60 17.70 -13.36
CA SER A 196 -53.56 17.96 -14.45
C SER A 196 -54.74 18.66 -13.82
N GLY A 197 -54.95 19.94 -14.16
CA GLY A 197 -56.19 20.65 -13.96
C GLY A 197 -57.15 20.41 -15.14
#